data_c8db16242c47d577fae944a27c6ddd69
#
_entry.id   c8db16242c47d577fae944a27c6ddd69
#
_cell.length_a   1.000
_cell.length_b   1.000
_cell.length_c   1.000
_cell.angle_alpha   90.00
_cell.angle_beta   90.00
_cell.angle_gamma   90.00
#
_symmetry.space_group_name_H-M   'P 1'
#
loop_
_entity.id
_entity.type
_entity.pdbx_description
1 polymer ?
#
loop_
_entity_poly.entity_id
_entity_poly.type
_entity_poly.pdbx_seq_one_letter_code
_entity_poly.pdbx_strand_id
1 'polypeptide(L)'
;DFRPAYLQIREFIDALPQRPIVAAFTATATERVRADIQQMLGLQNPATVVTGFDRKNLYFGCEEMGDKAKTAWVRDYVIAHSSESGIVYCSTRKTVDALAGELAEALGPSGVRVGRYHAGMGNEARRQSQRAFIDDDIQVMVATNAFGMGIDKPNVRYVIHNNVPESIEAYYQEAGRAGRDGDPASCHLLWNGNDFRMRRFLIDRGDAADEALDDEQRAWALQNRYRLLGQMEGYCNTTGCLREYMLRYFGDEAAAEHAAAGAGGVAAVSGTASGEAEGQGCGN
;
A
#
# COMPACT_ATOMS: atom_id res chain seq x y z
N ASP A 1 8.97 1.60 -10.99
CA ASP A 1 9.60 2.94 -11.08
C ASP A 1 10.90 2.82 -11.85
N PHE A 2 10.90 3.34 -13.08
CA PHE A 2 12.13 3.46 -13.87
C PHE A 2 12.91 4.69 -13.37
N ARG A 3 13.98 4.45 -12.62
CA ARG A 3 14.94 5.50 -12.25
C ARG A 3 16.16 5.39 -13.16
N PRO A 4 16.45 6.37 -14.04
CA PRO A 4 17.59 6.33 -14.94
C PRO A 4 18.92 6.04 -14.24
N ALA A 5 19.06 6.46 -12.98
CA ALA A 5 20.24 6.19 -12.16
C ALA A 5 20.53 4.68 -11.96
N TYR A 6 19.54 3.80 -12.06
CA TYR A 6 19.78 2.35 -11.96
C TYR A 6 20.57 1.79 -13.15
N LEU A 7 20.43 2.36 -14.33
CA LEU A 7 21.22 1.98 -15.51
C LEU A 7 22.71 2.27 -15.30
N GLN A 8 23.03 3.36 -14.60
CA GLN A 8 24.41 3.77 -14.29
C GLN A 8 25.09 2.86 -13.27
N ILE A 9 24.32 2.10 -12.45
CA ILE A 9 24.90 1.18 -11.47
C ILE A 9 25.69 0.07 -12.16
N ARG A 10 25.18 -0.49 -13.25
CA ARG A 10 25.89 -1.51 -14.03
C ARG A 10 27.15 -0.97 -14.64
N GLU A 11 27.09 0.20 -15.28
CA GLU A 11 28.24 0.85 -15.87
C GLU A 11 29.32 1.13 -14.81
N PHE A 12 28.91 1.59 -13.63
CA PHE A 12 29.82 1.80 -12.51
C PHE A 12 30.49 0.48 -12.06
N ILE A 13 29.70 -0.60 -11.91
CA ILE A 13 30.22 -1.93 -11.51
C ILE A 13 31.22 -2.44 -12.55
N ASP A 14 30.89 -2.30 -13.83
CA ASP A 14 31.73 -2.79 -14.94
C ASP A 14 33.01 -1.97 -15.13
N ALA A 15 33.04 -0.71 -14.66
CA ALA A 15 34.23 0.15 -14.67
C ALA A 15 35.20 -0.11 -13.52
N LEU A 16 34.85 -0.91 -12.51
CA LEU A 16 35.71 -1.22 -11.39
C LEU A 16 36.82 -2.21 -11.81
N PRO A 17 38.08 -2.03 -11.31
CA PRO A 17 39.20 -2.94 -11.62
C PRO A 17 38.92 -4.41 -11.28
N GLN A 18 38.09 -4.63 -10.29
CA GLN A 18 37.63 -5.96 -9.88
C GLN A 18 36.13 -5.87 -9.58
N ARG A 19 35.34 -6.75 -10.21
CA ARG A 19 33.92 -6.82 -9.97
C ARG A 19 33.60 -7.20 -8.52
N PRO A 20 32.83 -6.37 -7.79
CA PRO A 20 32.40 -6.71 -6.43
C PRO A 20 31.31 -7.78 -6.42
N ILE A 21 31.04 -8.36 -5.26
CA ILE A 21 29.82 -9.11 -5.01
C ILE A 21 28.64 -8.13 -5.06
N VAL A 22 27.68 -8.40 -5.92
CA VAL A 22 26.49 -7.57 -6.09
C VAL A 22 25.28 -8.27 -5.49
N ALA A 23 24.60 -7.63 -4.56
CA ALA A 23 23.36 -8.11 -3.96
C ALA A 23 22.24 -7.09 -4.18
N ALA A 24 21.08 -7.57 -4.64
CA ALA A 24 19.87 -6.75 -4.84
C ALA A 24 18.80 -7.22 -3.87
N PHE A 25 18.19 -6.29 -3.16
CA PHE A 25 17.11 -6.54 -2.21
C PHE A 25 15.88 -5.73 -2.58
N THR A 26 14.71 -6.34 -2.51
CA THR A 26 13.42 -5.69 -2.74
C THR A 26 12.37 -6.30 -1.82
N ALA A 27 11.42 -5.47 -1.38
CA ALA A 27 10.30 -5.93 -0.57
C ALA A 27 9.18 -6.54 -1.44
N THR A 28 9.05 -6.06 -2.69
CA THR A 28 7.94 -6.41 -3.58
C THR A 28 8.45 -6.48 -5.01
N ALA A 29 8.72 -7.66 -5.50
CA ALA A 29 9.09 -7.84 -6.89
C ALA A 29 8.34 -9.05 -7.46
N THR A 30 7.53 -8.80 -8.49
CA THR A 30 6.96 -9.87 -9.32
C THR A 30 8.10 -10.62 -10.04
N GLU A 31 7.82 -11.80 -10.54
CA GLU A 31 8.81 -12.60 -11.27
C GLU A 31 9.46 -11.80 -12.42
N ARG A 32 8.65 -11.05 -13.17
CA ARG A 32 9.13 -10.18 -14.23
C ARG A 32 10.11 -9.11 -13.70
N VAL A 33 9.76 -8.44 -12.61
CA VAL A 33 10.61 -7.40 -12.01
C VAL A 33 11.91 -8.01 -11.48
N ARG A 34 11.89 -9.23 -10.94
CA ARG A 34 13.12 -9.94 -10.52
C ARG A 34 14.03 -10.22 -11.72
N ALA A 35 13.47 -10.68 -12.85
CA ALA A 35 14.23 -10.91 -14.07
C ALA A 35 14.83 -9.60 -14.62
N ASP A 36 14.04 -8.51 -14.64
CA ASP A 36 14.51 -7.19 -15.06
C ASP A 36 15.67 -6.69 -14.17
N ILE A 37 15.59 -6.84 -12.84
CA ILE A 37 16.66 -6.46 -11.90
C ILE A 37 17.94 -7.26 -12.21
N GLN A 38 17.85 -8.58 -12.40
CA GLN A 38 19.00 -9.42 -12.71
C GLN A 38 19.69 -8.99 -14.01
N GLN A 39 18.90 -8.70 -15.04
CA GLN A 39 19.41 -8.25 -16.33
C GLN A 39 20.02 -6.84 -16.26
N MET A 40 19.33 -5.90 -15.61
CA MET A 40 19.77 -4.50 -15.52
C MET A 40 21.07 -4.34 -14.73
N LEU A 41 21.22 -5.10 -13.63
CA LEU A 41 22.42 -5.09 -12.81
C LEU A 41 23.52 -6.03 -13.35
N GLY A 42 23.22 -6.80 -14.40
CA GLY A 42 24.16 -7.77 -14.99
C GLY A 42 24.59 -8.82 -13.96
N LEU A 43 23.67 -9.33 -13.13
CA LEU A 43 24.00 -10.31 -12.10
C LEU A 43 24.46 -11.63 -12.76
N GLN A 44 25.57 -12.18 -12.27
CA GLN A 44 26.16 -13.41 -12.79
C GLN A 44 25.78 -14.60 -11.91
N ASN A 45 24.97 -15.52 -12.44
CA ASN A 45 24.47 -16.70 -11.73
C ASN A 45 23.95 -16.39 -10.33
N PRO A 46 22.99 -15.43 -10.18
CA PRO A 46 22.55 -15.01 -8.86
C PRO A 46 21.80 -16.11 -8.14
N ALA A 47 22.08 -16.29 -6.85
CA ALA A 47 21.19 -17.03 -5.97
C ALA A 47 19.94 -16.15 -5.71
N THR A 48 18.77 -16.66 -6.04
CA THR A 48 17.49 -15.94 -5.81
C THR A 48 16.77 -16.56 -4.61
N VAL A 49 16.48 -15.73 -3.61
CA VAL A 49 15.72 -16.12 -2.43
C VAL A 49 14.43 -15.33 -2.40
N VAL A 50 13.30 -16.02 -2.31
CA VAL A 50 11.95 -15.44 -2.17
C VAL A 50 11.35 -16.00 -0.89
N THR A 51 10.97 -15.12 0.04
CA THR A 51 10.46 -15.51 1.37
C THR A 51 8.94 -15.67 1.42
N GLY A 52 8.25 -15.49 0.28
CA GLY A 52 6.80 -15.49 0.18
C GLY A 52 6.17 -14.12 0.44
N PHE A 53 4.93 -14.00 0.02
CA PHE A 53 4.14 -12.76 0.14
C PHE A 53 2.94 -12.91 1.08
N ASP A 54 2.70 -14.11 1.61
CA ASP A 54 1.55 -14.34 2.48
C ASP A 54 1.73 -13.77 3.89
N ARG A 55 0.94 -12.77 4.20
CA ARG A 55 0.83 -12.16 5.53
C ARG A 55 -0.44 -12.68 6.20
N LYS A 56 -0.36 -13.88 6.79
CA LYS A 56 -1.50 -14.62 7.36
C LYS A 56 -2.24 -13.85 8.47
N ASN A 57 -1.55 -12.96 9.16
CA ASN A 57 -2.10 -12.14 10.24
C ASN A 57 -2.89 -10.91 9.73
N LEU A 58 -2.92 -10.63 8.41
CA LEU A 58 -3.65 -9.51 7.86
C LEU A 58 -5.01 -9.96 7.32
N TYR A 59 -6.06 -9.25 7.69
CA TYR A 59 -7.35 -9.30 7.02
C TYR A 59 -7.37 -8.29 5.86
N PHE A 60 -7.97 -8.64 4.73
CA PHE A 60 -8.16 -7.73 3.60
C PHE A 60 -9.64 -7.56 3.30
N GLY A 61 -10.11 -6.31 3.30
CA GLY A 61 -11.46 -5.91 2.90
C GLY A 61 -11.39 -4.91 1.73
N CYS A 62 -12.35 -4.96 0.83
CA CYS A 62 -12.44 -4.06 -0.32
C CYS A 62 -13.92 -3.70 -0.55
N GLU A 63 -14.26 -2.42 -0.43
CA GLU A 63 -15.64 -1.97 -0.44
C GLU A 63 -15.86 -0.79 -1.38
N GLU A 64 -16.87 -0.90 -2.25
CA GLU A 64 -17.28 0.21 -3.11
C GLU A 64 -18.26 1.12 -2.38
N MET A 65 -17.93 2.41 -2.25
CA MET A 65 -18.80 3.39 -1.61
C MET A 65 -18.51 4.82 -2.04
N GLY A 66 -19.52 5.67 -2.01
CA GLY A 66 -19.38 7.12 -2.33
C GLY A 66 -18.55 7.88 -1.28
N ASP A 67 -17.95 9.01 -1.66
CA ASP A 67 -16.99 9.75 -0.83
C ASP A 67 -17.52 10.13 0.56
N LYS A 68 -18.80 10.53 0.67
CA LYS A 68 -19.42 10.83 1.96
C LYS A 68 -19.55 9.58 2.85
N ALA A 69 -19.85 8.43 2.24
CA ALA A 69 -19.95 7.16 2.96
C ALA A 69 -18.58 6.70 3.41
N LYS A 70 -17.51 6.89 2.61
CA LYS A 70 -16.12 6.60 3.00
C LYS A 70 -15.73 7.35 4.27
N THR A 71 -15.97 8.67 4.31
CA THR A 71 -15.64 9.47 5.49
C THR A 71 -16.38 9.00 6.74
N ALA A 72 -17.69 8.72 6.61
CA ALA A 72 -18.48 8.19 7.73
C ALA A 72 -17.97 6.81 8.17
N TRP A 73 -17.67 5.92 7.22
CA TRP A 73 -17.14 4.60 7.49
C TRP A 73 -15.79 4.66 8.23
N VAL A 74 -14.85 5.50 7.73
CA VAL A 74 -13.55 5.70 8.39
C VAL A 74 -13.71 6.20 9.82
N ARG A 75 -14.56 7.21 10.02
CA ARG A 75 -14.85 7.75 11.35
C ARG A 75 -15.39 6.69 12.30
N ASP A 76 -16.41 5.95 11.87
CA ASP A 76 -17.10 4.95 12.69
C ASP A 76 -16.16 3.77 12.99
N TYR A 77 -15.34 3.36 12.02
CA TYR A 77 -14.31 2.35 12.20
C TYR A 77 -13.27 2.77 13.24
N VAL A 78 -12.73 3.98 13.13
CA VAL A 78 -11.73 4.50 14.07
C VAL A 78 -12.31 4.66 15.47
N ILE A 79 -13.58 5.06 15.61
CA ILE A 79 -14.26 5.11 16.90
C ILE A 79 -14.34 3.71 17.55
N ALA A 80 -14.73 2.71 16.77
CA ALA A 80 -14.82 1.33 17.25
C ALA A 80 -13.44 0.75 17.66
N HIS A 81 -12.35 1.25 17.06
CA HIS A 81 -10.96 0.82 17.28
C HIS A 81 -10.12 1.90 17.98
N SER A 82 -10.73 2.69 18.86
CA SER A 82 -10.11 3.88 19.47
C SER A 82 -8.88 3.59 20.37
N SER A 83 -8.72 2.35 20.83
CA SER A 83 -7.54 1.89 21.59
C SER A 83 -6.39 1.42 20.69
N GLU A 84 -6.57 1.39 19.38
CA GLU A 84 -5.63 0.82 18.41
C GLU A 84 -4.92 1.92 17.61
N SER A 85 -3.69 1.62 17.17
CA SER A 85 -2.97 2.50 16.24
C SER A 85 -3.30 2.14 14.80
N GLY A 86 -3.58 3.16 13.98
CA GLY A 86 -3.92 2.97 12.57
C GLY A 86 -3.44 4.06 11.63
N ILE A 87 -3.43 3.72 10.34
CA ILE A 87 -3.05 4.63 9.27
C ILE A 87 -4.20 4.72 8.26
N VAL A 88 -4.55 5.95 7.86
CA VAL A 88 -5.54 6.21 6.80
C VAL A 88 -4.85 6.89 5.63
N TYR A 89 -4.73 6.19 4.51
CA TYR A 89 -4.13 6.72 3.29
C TYR A 89 -5.15 7.44 2.42
N CYS A 90 -4.79 8.65 1.97
CA CYS A 90 -5.57 9.47 1.04
C CYS A 90 -4.72 9.86 -0.17
N SER A 91 -5.36 10.00 -1.34
CA SER A 91 -4.66 10.32 -2.58
C SER A 91 -4.19 11.77 -2.69
N THR A 92 -4.80 12.71 -1.95
CA THR A 92 -4.46 14.13 -2.06
C THR A 92 -4.19 14.78 -0.69
N ARG A 93 -3.35 15.83 -0.69
CA ARG A 93 -3.07 16.64 0.51
C ARG A 93 -4.35 17.25 1.08
N LYS A 94 -5.22 17.77 0.21
CA LYS A 94 -6.49 18.38 0.60
C LYS A 94 -7.40 17.38 1.33
N THR A 95 -7.47 16.14 0.84
CA THR A 95 -8.25 15.08 1.49
C THR A 95 -7.65 14.71 2.84
N VAL A 96 -6.31 14.65 2.96
CA VAL A 96 -5.62 14.41 4.23
C VAL A 96 -5.98 15.48 5.25
N ASP A 97 -5.87 16.77 4.88
CA ASP A 97 -6.16 17.88 5.79
C ASP A 97 -7.63 17.88 6.24
N ALA A 98 -8.56 17.66 5.30
CA ALA A 98 -10.00 17.64 5.60
C ALA A 98 -10.37 16.47 6.52
N LEU A 99 -9.95 15.24 6.15
CA LEU A 99 -10.27 14.04 6.93
C LEU A 99 -9.60 14.04 8.31
N ALA A 100 -8.35 14.49 8.41
CA ALA A 100 -7.66 14.59 9.69
C ALA A 100 -8.37 15.60 10.62
N GLY A 101 -8.83 16.74 10.09
CA GLY A 101 -9.61 17.72 10.86
C GLY A 101 -10.94 17.16 11.35
N GLU A 102 -11.70 16.50 10.46
CA GLU A 102 -12.99 15.88 10.80
C GLU A 102 -12.84 14.77 11.85
N LEU A 103 -11.82 13.90 11.68
CA LEU A 103 -11.54 12.84 12.66
C LEU A 103 -11.07 13.42 14.01
N ALA A 104 -10.24 14.46 14.00
CA ALA A 104 -9.77 15.09 15.25
C ALA A 104 -10.93 15.72 16.03
N GLU A 105 -11.88 16.36 15.34
CA GLU A 105 -13.09 16.89 15.96
C GLU A 105 -13.99 15.79 16.54
N ALA A 106 -14.23 14.74 15.77
CA ALA A 106 -15.12 13.65 16.16
C ALA A 106 -14.53 12.79 17.31
N LEU A 107 -13.21 12.59 17.34
CA LEU A 107 -12.52 11.68 18.24
C LEU A 107 -11.92 12.38 19.48
N GLY A 108 -11.78 13.71 19.42
CA GLY A 108 -11.23 14.49 20.53
C GLY A 108 -11.91 14.20 21.88
N PRO A 109 -13.27 14.11 21.96
CA PRO A 109 -13.96 13.74 23.19
C PRO A 109 -13.61 12.35 23.73
N SER A 110 -13.17 11.42 22.88
CA SER A 110 -12.74 10.06 23.28
C SER A 110 -11.26 9.98 23.63
N GLY A 111 -10.52 11.11 23.61
CA GLY A 111 -9.09 11.15 23.91
C GLY A 111 -8.19 10.61 22.81
N VAL A 112 -8.73 10.22 21.64
CA VAL A 112 -7.94 9.75 20.50
C VAL A 112 -7.31 10.94 19.78
N ARG A 113 -6.01 10.89 19.58
CA ARG A 113 -5.25 11.93 18.87
C ARG A 113 -5.01 11.53 17.42
N VAL A 114 -5.33 12.45 16.52
CA VAL A 114 -5.20 12.28 15.08
C VAL A 114 -4.07 13.17 14.56
N GLY A 115 -3.13 12.56 13.85
CA GLY A 115 -2.07 13.24 13.13
C GLY A 115 -2.32 13.30 11.63
N ARG A 116 -1.57 14.16 10.94
CA ARG A 116 -1.57 14.23 9.48
C ARG A 116 -0.15 14.25 8.94
N TYR A 117 0.02 13.70 7.72
CA TYR A 117 1.32 13.68 7.07
C TYR A 117 1.18 13.75 5.53
N HIS A 118 1.80 14.75 4.92
CA HIS A 118 1.91 14.86 3.46
C HIS A 118 3.08 15.76 3.04
N ALA A 119 3.53 15.66 1.81
CA ALA A 119 4.68 16.39 1.28
C ALA A 119 4.53 17.93 1.27
N GLY A 120 3.30 18.47 1.43
CA GLY A 120 3.05 19.91 1.56
C GLY A 120 3.36 20.48 2.96
N MET A 121 3.60 19.63 3.96
CA MET A 121 4.01 20.06 5.30
C MET A 121 5.51 20.39 5.34
N GLY A 122 5.90 21.33 6.19
CA GLY A 122 7.31 21.61 6.46
C GLY A 122 8.04 20.40 7.03
N ASN A 123 9.34 20.32 6.82
CA ASN A 123 10.15 19.16 7.24
C ASN A 123 10.07 18.88 8.75
N GLU A 124 10.04 19.94 9.57
CA GLU A 124 9.96 19.82 11.02
C GLU A 124 8.59 19.25 11.44
N ALA A 125 7.50 19.80 10.91
CA ALA A 125 6.15 19.32 11.20
C ALA A 125 5.97 17.84 10.78
N ARG A 126 6.57 17.41 9.66
CA ARG A 126 6.57 16.01 9.24
C ARG A 126 7.31 15.11 10.22
N ARG A 127 8.51 15.53 10.67
CA ARG A 127 9.29 14.79 11.66
C ARG A 127 8.56 14.65 12.99
N GLN A 128 7.95 15.74 13.47
CA GLN A 128 7.17 15.74 14.72
C GLN A 128 5.94 14.82 14.63
N SER A 129 5.14 14.92 13.54
CA SER A 129 4.01 14.03 13.31
C SER A 129 4.43 12.55 13.26
N GLN A 130 5.49 12.25 12.53
CA GLN A 130 5.99 10.88 12.41
C GLN A 130 6.47 10.34 13.76
N ARG A 131 7.23 11.13 14.51
CA ARG A 131 7.73 10.73 15.82
C ARG A 131 6.58 10.52 16.80
N ALA A 132 5.64 11.45 16.87
CA ALA A 132 4.47 11.33 17.73
C ALA A 132 3.62 10.07 17.43
N PHE A 133 3.55 9.64 16.15
CA PHE A 133 2.90 8.38 15.78
C PHE A 133 3.71 7.16 16.23
N ILE A 134 5.03 7.19 16.09
CA ILE A 134 5.90 6.08 16.52
C ILE A 134 5.88 5.92 18.05
N ASP A 135 5.88 7.04 18.77
CA ASP A 135 5.91 7.09 20.24
C ASP A 135 4.50 6.90 20.89
N ASP A 136 3.47 6.51 20.12
CA ASP A 136 2.07 6.34 20.55
C ASP A 136 1.41 7.62 21.08
N ASP A 137 2.02 8.79 20.82
CA ASP A 137 1.40 10.08 21.10
C ASP A 137 0.24 10.42 20.16
N ILE A 138 0.21 9.84 18.98
CA ILE A 138 -0.87 9.91 18.00
C ILE A 138 -1.30 8.48 17.68
N GLN A 139 -2.60 8.19 17.83
CA GLN A 139 -3.17 6.86 17.54
C GLN A 139 -3.50 6.70 16.06
N VAL A 140 -3.96 7.75 15.40
CA VAL A 140 -4.41 7.69 14.00
C VAL A 140 -3.61 8.64 13.15
N MET A 141 -2.96 8.14 12.10
CA MET A 141 -2.24 8.95 11.14
C MET A 141 -3.00 9.01 9.81
N VAL A 142 -3.48 10.18 9.42
CA VAL A 142 -4.05 10.42 8.09
C VAL A 142 -2.94 10.95 7.18
N ALA A 143 -2.67 10.27 6.05
CA ALA A 143 -1.49 10.58 5.26
C ALA A 143 -1.66 10.33 3.76
N THR A 144 -0.80 10.95 2.95
CA THR A 144 -0.55 10.50 1.58
C THR A 144 0.50 9.38 1.58
N ASN A 145 0.73 8.74 0.42
CA ASN A 145 1.79 7.74 0.20
C ASN A 145 3.21 8.23 0.57
N ALA A 146 3.39 9.55 0.76
CA ALA A 146 4.65 10.11 1.29
C ALA A 146 4.95 9.66 2.73
N PHE A 147 3.93 9.21 3.48
CA PHE A 147 4.08 8.63 4.81
C PHE A 147 4.37 7.15 4.69
N GLY A 148 5.61 6.77 4.91
CA GLY A 148 5.89 5.36 4.79
C GLY A 148 7.36 5.00 4.75
N MET A 149 8.19 5.77 4.10
CA MET A 149 9.62 5.51 4.11
C MET A 149 10.20 5.68 5.52
N GLY A 150 10.77 4.61 6.07
CA GLY A 150 11.40 4.64 7.39
C GLY A 150 10.45 4.58 8.59
N ILE A 151 9.18 4.19 8.40
CA ILE A 151 8.26 3.92 9.51
C ILE A 151 8.35 2.45 9.87
N ASP A 152 8.84 2.22 11.09
CA ASP A 152 8.87 0.91 11.70
C ASP A 152 8.13 0.94 13.03
N LYS A 153 6.78 0.90 12.95
CA LYS A 153 5.87 0.80 14.09
C LYS A 153 5.22 -0.59 14.04
N PRO A 154 5.54 -1.49 14.98
CA PRO A 154 5.09 -2.87 14.93
C PRO A 154 3.59 -3.04 15.20
N ASN A 155 3.03 -2.21 16.07
CA ASN A 155 1.67 -2.35 16.61
C ASN A 155 0.60 -1.55 15.83
N VAL A 156 0.74 -1.37 14.53
CA VAL A 156 -0.32 -0.81 13.67
C VAL A 156 -1.38 -1.88 13.47
N ARG A 157 -2.59 -1.64 13.99
CA ARG A 157 -3.69 -2.63 13.94
C ARG A 157 -4.58 -2.52 12.71
N TYR A 158 -4.59 -1.35 12.06
CA TYR A 158 -5.32 -1.21 10.81
C TYR A 158 -4.66 -0.22 9.83
N VAL A 159 -4.84 -0.52 8.55
CA VAL A 159 -4.51 0.39 7.45
C VAL A 159 -5.74 0.54 6.57
N ILE A 160 -6.22 1.76 6.41
CA ILE A 160 -7.37 2.09 5.58
C ILE A 160 -6.92 2.91 4.38
N HIS A 161 -7.26 2.48 3.19
CA HIS A 161 -7.10 3.26 1.97
C HIS A 161 -8.43 3.94 1.63
N ASN A 162 -8.49 5.25 1.81
CA ASN A 162 -9.68 6.05 1.49
C ASN A 162 -9.86 6.30 -0.02
N ASN A 163 -8.85 5.94 -0.81
CA ASN A 163 -8.85 6.01 -2.27
C ASN A 163 -7.99 4.88 -2.84
N VAL A 164 -8.22 4.54 -4.10
CA VAL A 164 -7.45 3.51 -4.81
C VAL A 164 -5.97 3.90 -4.90
N PRO A 165 -5.03 3.03 -4.48
CA PRO A 165 -3.60 3.19 -4.74
C PRO A 165 -3.27 3.13 -6.23
N GLU A 166 -2.04 3.45 -6.60
CA GLU A 166 -1.61 3.46 -8.00
C GLU A 166 -1.37 2.06 -8.59
N SER A 167 -1.11 1.08 -7.71
CA SER A 167 -0.86 -0.31 -8.10
C SER A 167 -1.05 -1.26 -6.93
N ILE A 168 -1.10 -2.56 -7.21
CA ILE A 168 -1.15 -3.60 -6.19
C ILE A 168 0.12 -3.62 -5.36
N GLU A 169 1.29 -3.34 -5.95
CA GLU A 169 2.55 -3.25 -5.22
C GLU A 169 2.53 -2.11 -4.20
N ALA A 170 2.03 -0.93 -4.59
CA ALA A 170 1.88 0.21 -3.69
C ALA A 170 0.91 -0.14 -2.56
N TYR A 171 -0.25 -0.71 -2.90
CA TYR A 171 -1.23 -1.19 -1.91
C TYR A 171 -0.62 -2.18 -0.93
N TYR A 172 0.08 -3.21 -1.42
CA TYR A 172 0.70 -4.22 -0.57
C TYR A 172 1.78 -3.65 0.36
N GLN A 173 2.60 -2.72 -0.12
CA GLN A 173 3.61 -2.05 0.70
C GLN A 173 3.00 -1.16 1.78
N GLU A 174 1.90 -0.47 1.48
CA GLU A 174 1.19 0.39 2.42
C GLU A 174 0.39 -0.45 3.43
N ALA A 175 -0.38 -1.43 2.98
CA ALA A 175 -1.11 -2.38 3.82
C ALA A 175 -0.18 -3.22 4.71
N GLY A 176 1.00 -3.60 4.19
CA GLY A 176 2.02 -4.36 4.91
C GLY A 176 2.66 -3.65 6.10
N ARG A 177 2.28 -2.39 6.38
CA ARG A 177 2.64 -1.68 7.62
C ARG A 177 1.83 -2.15 8.81
N ALA A 178 0.66 -2.73 8.57
CA ALA A 178 -0.14 -3.34 9.61
C ALA A 178 0.48 -4.64 10.13
N GLY A 179 0.34 -4.91 11.42
CA GLY A 179 0.67 -6.17 12.06
C GLY A 179 2.10 -6.65 11.87
N ARG A 180 3.10 -5.78 11.92
CA ARG A 180 4.51 -6.18 11.77
C ARG A 180 5.03 -7.04 12.91
N ASP A 181 4.40 -6.94 14.06
CA ASP A 181 4.64 -7.79 15.24
C ASP A 181 4.08 -9.21 15.09
N GLY A 182 3.31 -9.47 14.03
CA GLY A 182 2.66 -10.76 13.78
C GLY A 182 1.25 -10.87 14.36
N ASP A 183 0.82 -9.90 15.15
CA ASP A 183 -0.55 -9.87 15.69
C ASP A 183 -1.58 -9.57 14.58
N PRO A 184 -2.84 -10.00 14.77
CA PRO A 184 -3.93 -9.72 13.83
C PRO A 184 -4.05 -8.23 13.54
N ALA A 185 -4.23 -7.90 12.25
CA ALA A 185 -4.46 -6.54 11.80
C ALA A 185 -5.32 -6.53 10.54
N SER A 186 -5.98 -5.40 10.25
CA SER A 186 -6.90 -5.27 9.14
C SER A 186 -6.44 -4.24 8.11
N CYS A 187 -6.72 -4.52 6.84
CA CYS A 187 -6.43 -3.65 5.72
C CYS A 187 -7.71 -3.45 4.91
N HIS A 188 -8.21 -2.23 4.88
CA HIS A 188 -9.46 -1.89 4.18
C HIS A 188 -9.17 -0.96 3.00
N LEU A 189 -9.71 -1.29 1.85
CA LEU A 189 -9.68 -0.45 0.66
C LEU A 189 -11.09 0.05 0.35
N LEU A 190 -11.31 1.34 0.51
CA LEU A 190 -12.57 2.00 0.20
C LEU A 190 -12.42 2.70 -1.16
N TRP A 191 -13.26 2.35 -2.12
CA TRP A 191 -13.11 2.84 -3.48
C TRP A 191 -14.42 3.25 -4.15
N ASN A 192 -14.31 3.98 -5.24
CA ASN A 192 -15.39 4.25 -6.19
C ASN A 192 -14.84 4.56 -7.58
N GLY A 193 -15.73 4.67 -8.57
CA GLY A 193 -15.33 4.95 -9.94
C GLY A 193 -14.62 6.30 -10.14
N ASN A 194 -14.79 7.28 -9.22
CA ASN A 194 -14.08 8.56 -9.27
C ASN A 194 -12.60 8.41 -8.96
N ASP A 195 -12.25 7.45 -8.08
CA ASP A 195 -10.83 7.19 -7.77
C ASP A 195 -10.07 6.76 -9.01
N PHE A 196 -10.65 5.85 -9.81
CA PHE A 196 -10.04 5.40 -11.07
C PHE A 196 -9.97 6.52 -12.12
N ARG A 197 -11.00 7.39 -12.21
CA ARG A 197 -10.97 8.58 -13.08
C ARG A 197 -9.85 9.54 -12.68
N MET A 198 -9.69 9.78 -11.37
CA MET A 198 -8.61 10.62 -10.86
C MET A 198 -7.24 10.01 -11.15
N ARG A 199 -7.06 8.69 -10.96
CA ARG A 199 -5.81 8.01 -11.28
C ARG A 199 -5.45 8.10 -12.75
N ARG A 200 -6.42 7.86 -13.66
CA ARG A 200 -6.22 8.03 -15.11
C ARG A 200 -5.80 9.46 -15.45
N PHE A 201 -6.48 10.45 -14.87
CA PHE A 201 -6.10 11.86 -15.06
C PHE A 201 -4.67 12.18 -14.61
N LEU A 202 -4.23 11.62 -13.47
CA LEU A 202 -2.86 11.79 -12.99
C LEU A 202 -1.83 11.10 -13.90
N ILE A 203 -2.16 9.92 -14.42
CA ILE A 203 -1.34 9.19 -15.39
C ILE A 203 -1.16 10.02 -16.67
N ASP A 204 -2.26 10.59 -17.20
CA ASP A 204 -2.24 11.40 -18.43
C ASP A 204 -1.44 12.70 -18.28
N ARG A 205 -1.44 13.28 -17.08
CA ARG A 205 -0.62 14.48 -16.80
C ARG A 205 0.89 14.20 -16.77
N GLY A 206 1.27 12.94 -16.56
CA GLY A 206 2.67 12.56 -16.36
C GLY A 206 3.26 13.07 -15.06
N ASP A 207 4.48 12.63 -14.79
CA ASP A 207 5.32 13.10 -13.66
C ASP A 207 6.47 13.96 -14.16
N ALA A 208 7.05 14.80 -13.30
CA ALA A 208 8.24 15.57 -13.62
C ALA A 208 9.44 14.67 -14.05
N ALA A 209 9.44 13.41 -13.60
CA ALA A 209 10.43 12.42 -14.04
C ALA A 209 10.27 12.02 -15.51
N ASP A 210 9.09 12.19 -16.09
CA ASP A 210 8.83 11.87 -17.51
C ASP A 210 9.45 12.90 -18.47
N GLU A 211 9.77 14.10 -17.98
CA GLU A 211 10.44 15.15 -18.77
C GLU A 211 11.86 14.74 -19.22
N ALA A 212 12.51 13.85 -18.45
CA ALA A 212 13.84 13.33 -18.76
C ALA A 212 13.82 12.12 -19.70
N LEU A 213 12.63 11.58 -20.06
CA LEU A 213 12.47 10.40 -20.90
C LEU A 213 12.34 10.81 -22.38
N ASP A 214 12.86 9.96 -23.27
CA ASP A 214 12.55 10.06 -24.70
C ASP A 214 11.10 9.61 -24.98
N ASP A 215 10.64 9.81 -26.21
CA ASP A 215 9.24 9.55 -26.59
C ASP A 215 8.85 8.07 -26.45
N GLU A 216 9.76 7.14 -26.76
CA GLU A 216 9.52 5.70 -26.65
C GLU A 216 9.46 5.27 -25.18
N GLN A 217 10.38 5.73 -24.37
CA GLN A 217 10.41 5.49 -22.92
C GLN A 217 9.16 6.05 -22.24
N ARG A 218 8.72 7.25 -22.64
CA ARG A 218 7.51 7.89 -22.13
C ARG A 218 6.25 7.09 -22.48
N ALA A 219 6.14 6.64 -23.73
CA ALA A 219 5.04 5.80 -24.18
C ALA A 219 4.99 4.47 -23.40
N TRP A 220 6.14 3.84 -23.19
CA TRP A 220 6.25 2.62 -22.41
C TRP A 220 5.85 2.84 -20.94
N ALA A 221 6.34 3.92 -20.32
CA ALA A 221 6.00 4.27 -18.94
C ALA A 221 4.50 4.51 -18.75
N LEU A 222 3.88 5.23 -19.69
CA LEU A 222 2.44 5.48 -19.73
C LEU A 222 1.65 4.17 -19.83
N GLN A 223 1.99 3.32 -20.79
CA GLN A 223 1.35 2.02 -20.97
C GLN A 223 1.47 1.14 -19.72
N ASN A 224 2.65 1.14 -19.09
CA ASN A 224 2.87 0.37 -17.86
C ASN A 224 2.01 0.87 -16.70
N ARG A 225 1.89 2.20 -16.52
CA ARG A 225 1.03 2.80 -15.48
C ARG A 225 -0.45 2.42 -15.68
N TYR A 226 -0.93 2.44 -16.92
CA TYR A 226 -2.30 1.99 -17.24
C TYR A 226 -2.50 0.50 -16.97
N ARG A 227 -1.50 -0.35 -17.28
CA ARG A 227 -1.55 -1.78 -16.98
C ARG A 227 -1.63 -2.03 -15.48
N LEU A 228 -0.82 -1.35 -14.66
CA LEU A 228 -0.83 -1.46 -13.21
C LEU A 228 -2.17 -1.01 -12.61
N LEU A 229 -2.71 0.10 -13.10
CA LEU A 229 -4.03 0.58 -12.69
C LEU A 229 -5.14 -0.41 -13.07
N GLY A 230 -5.08 -1.03 -14.25
CA GLY A 230 -6.04 -2.06 -14.67
C GLY A 230 -6.00 -3.31 -13.77
N GLN A 231 -4.82 -3.70 -13.29
CA GLN A 231 -4.69 -4.80 -12.32
C GLN A 231 -5.28 -4.42 -10.96
N MET A 232 -5.10 -3.17 -10.52
CA MET A 232 -5.73 -2.66 -9.30
C MET A 232 -7.26 -2.60 -9.44
N GLU A 233 -7.78 -2.22 -10.62
CA GLU A 233 -9.22 -2.25 -10.93
C GLU A 233 -9.76 -3.69 -10.89
N GLY A 234 -9.01 -4.66 -11.43
CA GLY A 234 -9.33 -6.08 -11.30
C GLY A 234 -9.37 -6.57 -9.86
N TYR A 235 -8.46 -6.12 -9.02
CA TYR A 235 -8.47 -6.41 -7.58
C TYR A 235 -9.72 -5.87 -6.89
N CYS A 236 -10.10 -4.63 -7.16
CA CYS A 236 -11.29 -4.00 -6.57
C CYS A 236 -12.60 -4.67 -7.01
N ASN A 237 -12.65 -5.24 -8.20
CA ASN A 237 -13.85 -5.86 -8.78
C ASN A 237 -13.86 -7.40 -8.66
N THR A 238 -12.86 -8.00 -8.00
CA THR A 238 -12.85 -9.46 -7.85
C THR A 238 -13.97 -9.92 -6.93
N THR A 239 -14.63 -11.01 -7.30
CA THR A 239 -15.59 -11.74 -6.44
C THR A 239 -14.94 -12.91 -5.72
N GLY A 240 -13.64 -13.15 -5.99
CA GLY A 240 -12.85 -14.18 -5.35
C GLY A 240 -12.11 -13.66 -4.09
N CYS A 241 -11.26 -14.50 -3.53
CA CYS A 241 -10.46 -14.14 -2.36
C CYS A 241 -9.44 -13.04 -2.71
N LEU A 242 -9.51 -11.90 -2.02
CA LEU A 242 -8.59 -10.77 -2.19
C LEU A 242 -7.13 -11.15 -1.93
N ARG A 243 -6.89 -12.01 -0.93
CA ARG A 243 -5.56 -12.53 -0.61
C ARG A 243 -5.01 -13.40 -1.75
N GLU A 244 -5.82 -14.32 -2.28
CA GLU A 244 -5.45 -15.15 -3.43
C GLU A 244 -5.08 -14.29 -4.63
N TYR A 245 -5.89 -13.29 -4.96
CA TYR A 245 -5.63 -12.37 -6.06
C TYR A 245 -4.25 -11.71 -5.93
N MET A 246 -3.94 -11.21 -4.73
CA MET A 246 -2.68 -10.55 -4.43
C MET A 246 -1.48 -11.52 -4.51
N LEU A 247 -1.60 -12.72 -3.97
CA LEU A 247 -0.54 -13.73 -4.01
C LEU A 247 -0.25 -14.18 -5.43
N ARG A 248 -1.28 -14.42 -6.26
CA ARG A 248 -1.12 -14.71 -7.70
C ARG A 248 -0.45 -13.56 -8.45
N TYR A 249 -0.78 -12.33 -8.11
CA TYR A 249 -0.13 -11.16 -8.69
C TYR A 249 1.39 -11.16 -8.47
N PHE A 250 1.86 -11.57 -7.30
CA PHE A 250 3.29 -11.67 -6.97
C PHE A 250 3.95 -12.98 -7.42
N GLY A 251 3.18 -13.93 -7.97
CA GLY A 251 3.66 -15.23 -8.44
C GLY A 251 3.85 -16.26 -7.32
N ASP A 252 3.15 -16.10 -6.21
CA ASP A 252 3.14 -17.06 -5.09
C ASP A 252 1.93 -18.00 -5.23
N GLU A 253 1.97 -18.86 -6.25
CA GLU A 253 0.86 -19.74 -6.60
C GLU A 253 0.51 -20.73 -5.49
N ALA A 254 1.51 -21.29 -4.80
CA ALA A 254 1.28 -22.23 -3.71
C ALA A 254 0.55 -21.60 -2.53
N ALA A 255 0.94 -20.39 -2.12
CA ALA A 255 0.24 -19.66 -1.08
C ALA A 255 -1.15 -19.19 -1.53
N ALA A 256 -1.32 -18.86 -2.81
CA ALA A 256 -2.61 -18.48 -3.39
C ALA A 256 -3.62 -19.63 -3.36
N GLU A 257 -3.22 -20.84 -3.71
CA GLU A 257 -4.08 -22.03 -3.65
C GLU A 257 -4.53 -22.34 -2.19
N HIS A 258 -3.63 -22.18 -1.22
CA HIS A 258 -3.99 -22.31 0.18
C HIS A 258 -4.98 -21.23 0.65
N ALA A 259 -4.81 -19.98 0.21
CA ALA A 259 -5.72 -18.88 0.55
C ALA A 259 -7.13 -19.12 -0.03
N ALA A 260 -7.22 -19.60 -1.28
CA ALA A 260 -8.48 -19.95 -1.92
C ALA A 260 -9.23 -21.07 -1.19
N ALA A 261 -8.51 -22.11 -0.76
CA ALA A 261 -9.10 -23.23 -0.03
C ALA A 261 -9.64 -22.81 1.36
N GLY A 262 -8.97 -21.86 2.03
CA GLY A 262 -9.40 -21.30 3.31
C GLY A 262 -10.63 -20.40 3.23
N ALA A 263 -10.80 -19.67 2.12
CA ALA A 263 -11.94 -18.78 1.89
C ALA A 263 -13.28 -19.52 1.68
N GLY A 264 -13.23 -20.76 1.22
CA GLY A 264 -14.43 -21.59 1.00
C GLY A 264 -15.20 -21.99 2.28
N GLY A 265 -14.68 -21.67 3.46
CA GLY A 265 -15.27 -22.03 4.76
C GLY A 265 -16.03 -20.91 5.50
N VAL A 266 -16.02 -19.67 4.98
CA VAL A 266 -16.66 -18.54 5.68
C VAL A 266 -17.81 -18.01 4.83
N ALA A 267 -19.04 -18.43 5.18
CA ALA A 267 -20.27 -17.85 4.63
C ALA A 267 -20.31 -16.35 4.93
N ALA A 268 -20.72 -15.56 3.94
CA ALA A 268 -20.93 -14.12 4.03
C ALA A 268 -21.80 -13.80 5.28
N VAL A 269 -21.21 -13.16 6.27
CA VAL A 269 -21.97 -12.56 7.36
C VAL A 269 -22.19 -11.10 6.99
N SER A 270 -23.35 -10.84 6.41
CA SER A 270 -23.91 -9.50 6.32
C SER A 270 -24.35 -9.07 7.73
N GLY A 271 -23.78 -8.01 8.23
CA GLY A 271 -24.42 -7.30 9.35
C GLY A 271 -23.54 -7.06 10.57
N THR A 272 -23.45 -5.81 10.90
CA THR A 272 -23.20 -5.18 12.20
C THR A 272 -21.84 -5.41 12.86
N ALA A 273 -21.18 -4.28 13.05
CA ALA A 273 -19.96 -4.10 13.83
C ALA A 273 -20.14 -4.61 15.26
N SER A 274 -19.71 -5.79 15.55
CA SER A 274 -19.31 -6.26 16.90
C SER A 274 -18.82 -7.69 16.78
N GLY A 275 -17.59 -7.99 17.07
CA GLY A 275 -17.09 -9.35 17.27
C GLY A 275 -15.77 -9.62 16.58
N GLU A 276 -14.82 -9.91 17.40
CA GLU A 276 -13.54 -10.59 17.27
C GLU A 276 -13.18 -11.06 15.84
N ALA A 277 -12.32 -10.31 15.20
CA ALA A 277 -11.68 -10.70 13.95
C ALA A 277 -10.60 -11.76 14.26
N GLU A 278 -10.92 -13.02 14.11
CA GLU A 278 -9.90 -14.03 13.93
C GLU A 278 -9.14 -13.70 12.63
N GLY A 279 -7.82 -13.49 12.71
CA GLY A 279 -6.94 -12.97 11.66
C GLY A 279 -6.72 -13.90 10.46
N GLN A 280 -7.75 -14.53 9.92
CA GLN A 280 -7.71 -15.37 8.74
C GLN A 280 -9.00 -15.16 7.93
N GLY A 281 -8.99 -14.19 7.00
CA GLY A 281 -10.10 -13.97 6.11
C GLY A 281 -9.88 -12.87 5.10
N CYS A 282 -10.63 -12.89 4.02
CA CYS A 282 -10.86 -11.79 3.13
C CYS A 282 -12.37 -11.57 3.03
N GLY A 283 -12.80 -10.31 3.11
CA GLY A 283 -14.19 -9.91 2.91
C GLY A 283 -14.35 -9.25 1.55
N ASN A 284 -15.26 -9.75 0.74
CA ASN A 284 -15.78 -9.10 -0.47
C ASN A 284 -17.20 -8.67 -0.20
#